data_6f41458ad7629766372403aab51e6054
#
_entry.id   6f41458ad7629766372403aab51e6054
#
_cell.length_a   1.000
_cell.length_b   1.000
_cell.length_c   1.000
_cell.angle_alpha   90.00
_cell.angle_beta   90.00
_cell.angle_gamma   90.00
#
_symmetry.space_group_name_H-M   'P 1'
#
loop_
_entity.id
_entity.type
_entity.pdbx_description
1 polymer ?
#
loop_
_entity_poly.entity_id
_entity_poly.type
_entity_poly.pdbx_seq_one_letter_code
_entity_poly.pdbx_strand_id
1 'polypeptide(L)'
;MQIVGSRPARALFFPEDEAEPVQELAYFLRRRDIPFMQLSHTTDHTVWRLGEHIRLQAFRTQHLGQEFYEVPHVCYRISFDGREVLFTADTDYLHETLAQISGTALEAAFVNPLFFQALFDKRLFHGALEAKYICVYHIPFREDDRMHMRESVRRRLTAPGAEHLRVLPLSEPYQQIKL
;
A
#
# COMPACT_ATOMS: atom_id res chain seq x y z
N MET A 1 10.53 14.77 5.40
CA MET A 1 11.13 13.84 4.40
C MET A 1 12.42 13.21 4.92
N GLN A 2 12.30 12.39 5.98
CA GLN A 2 13.46 11.78 6.66
C GLN A 2 13.99 10.50 5.97
N ILE A 3 13.16 9.83 5.17
CA ILE A 3 13.51 8.52 4.57
C ILE A 3 14.65 8.65 3.54
N VAL A 4 14.68 9.73 2.78
CA VAL A 4 15.69 9.96 1.73
C VAL A 4 17.03 10.43 2.29
N GLY A 5 17.08 10.90 3.54
CA GLY A 5 18.31 11.39 4.18
C GLY A 5 19.10 10.33 4.94
N SER A 6 18.49 9.16 5.27
CA SER A 6 19.11 8.15 6.11
C SER A 6 19.88 7.06 5.35
N ARG A 7 19.50 6.76 4.10
CA ARG A 7 20.19 5.83 3.19
C ARG A 7 19.98 6.29 1.75
N PRO A 8 20.98 6.09 0.87
CA PRO A 8 20.81 6.44 -0.55
C PRO A 8 19.71 5.55 -1.15
N ALA A 9 18.62 6.18 -1.60
CA ALA A 9 17.62 5.51 -2.41
C ALA A 9 18.20 5.27 -3.82
N ARG A 10 18.02 4.09 -4.39
CA ARG A 10 18.42 3.82 -5.78
C ARG A 10 17.47 4.46 -6.78
N ALA A 11 16.19 4.51 -6.44
CA ALA A 11 15.16 5.23 -7.19
C ALA A 11 13.94 5.47 -6.29
N LEU A 12 13.17 6.49 -6.63
CA LEU A 12 11.87 6.79 -6.03
C LEU A 12 10.80 6.71 -7.12
N PHE A 13 9.63 6.20 -6.75
CA PHE A 13 8.46 6.10 -7.62
C PHE A 13 7.31 6.83 -6.94
N PHE A 14 6.67 7.74 -7.64
CA PHE A 14 5.49 8.45 -7.15
C PHE A 14 4.59 8.89 -8.32
N PRO A 15 3.29 9.11 -8.10
CA PRO A 15 2.38 9.55 -9.15
C PRO A 15 2.83 10.87 -9.78
N GLU A 16 2.63 11.01 -11.10
CA GLU A 16 2.71 12.29 -11.77
C GLU A 16 1.51 13.13 -11.34
N ASP A 17 1.76 14.36 -10.89
CA ASP A 17 0.73 15.29 -10.46
C ASP A 17 1.20 16.73 -10.66
N GLU A 18 0.29 17.63 -10.97
CA GLU A 18 0.53 19.06 -11.05
C GLU A 18 0.46 19.75 -9.69
N ALA A 19 -0.01 19.05 -8.65
CA ALA A 19 -0.09 19.58 -7.30
C ALA A 19 1.28 20.02 -6.78
N GLU A 20 1.32 21.18 -6.12
CA GLU A 20 2.53 21.83 -5.63
C GLU A 20 3.46 20.88 -4.84
N PRO A 21 2.96 20.07 -3.88
CA PRO A 21 3.82 19.16 -3.11
C PRO A 21 4.54 18.12 -3.97
N VAL A 22 3.92 17.65 -5.06
CA VAL A 22 4.52 16.67 -5.98
C VAL A 22 5.60 17.34 -6.83
N GLN A 23 5.34 18.55 -7.31
CA GLN A 23 6.31 19.32 -8.07
C GLN A 23 7.52 19.74 -7.21
N GLU A 24 7.28 20.14 -5.97
CA GLU A 24 8.36 20.42 -5.01
C GLU A 24 9.22 19.19 -4.73
N LEU A 25 8.58 18.01 -4.57
CA LEU A 25 9.31 16.75 -4.40
C LEU A 25 10.19 16.45 -5.61
N ALA A 26 9.64 16.54 -6.82
CA ALA A 26 10.39 16.31 -8.05
C ALA A 26 11.57 17.28 -8.19
N TYR A 27 11.35 18.57 -7.90
CA TYR A 27 12.39 19.59 -7.90
C TYR A 27 13.50 19.30 -6.88
N PHE A 28 13.13 18.94 -5.65
CA PHE A 28 14.06 18.57 -4.59
C PHE A 28 14.94 17.38 -4.99
N LEU A 29 14.33 16.32 -5.59
CA LEU A 29 15.04 15.13 -6.00
C LEU A 29 16.04 15.43 -7.14
N ARG A 30 15.62 16.22 -8.14
CA ARG A 30 16.51 16.67 -9.24
C ARG A 30 17.72 17.43 -8.71
N ARG A 31 17.52 18.36 -7.76
CA ARG A 31 18.61 19.15 -7.18
C ARG A 31 19.63 18.34 -6.37
N ARG A 32 19.29 17.13 -5.97
CA ARG A 32 20.13 16.22 -5.18
C ARG A 32 20.60 15.00 -5.94
N ASP A 33 20.40 15.00 -7.27
CA ASP A 33 20.74 13.87 -8.13
C ASP A 33 20.21 12.52 -7.63
N ILE A 34 19.00 12.54 -6.99
CA ILE A 34 18.32 11.34 -6.55
C ILE A 34 17.47 10.83 -7.70
N PRO A 35 17.72 9.61 -8.20
CA PRO A 35 16.93 9.05 -9.28
C PRO A 35 15.47 8.87 -8.87
N PHE A 36 14.55 9.29 -9.73
CA PHE A 36 13.12 9.08 -9.53
C PHE A 36 12.40 8.84 -10.86
N MET A 37 11.22 8.28 -10.76
CA MET A 37 10.33 8.03 -11.87
C MET A 37 8.92 8.44 -11.46
N GLN A 38 8.32 9.31 -12.26
CA GLN A 38 6.91 9.68 -12.09
C GLN A 38 6.03 8.71 -12.86
N LEU A 39 4.96 8.28 -12.20
CA LEU A 39 3.99 7.35 -12.76
C LEU A 39 2.93 8.14 -13.49
N SER A 40 2.85 7.97 -14.81
CA SER A 40 1.84 8.65 -15.61
C SER A 40 0.43 8.33 -15.12
N HIS A 41 -0.39 9.36 -14.97
CA HIS A 41 -1.80 9.23 -14.63
C HIS A 41 -2.66 8.75 -15.81
N THR A 42 -2.09 8.63 -17.00
CA THR A 42 -2.80 8.16 -18.20
C THR A 42 -2.69 6.65 -18.43
N THR A 43 -1.87 5.95 -17.64
CA THR A 43 -1.68 4.49 -17.74
C THR A 43 -2.29 3.78 -16.54
N ASP A 44 -3.16 2.79 -16.81
CA ASP A 44 -3.83 2.02 -15.75
C ASP A 44 -2.84 1.19 -14.92
N HIS A 45 -1.76 0.75 -15.55
CA HIS A 45 -0.68 0.06 -14.84
C HIS A 45 0.67 0.26 -15.53
N THR A 46 1.73 0.25 -14.74
CA THR A 46 3.11 0.32 -15.24
C THR A 46 3.94 -0.78 -14.59
N VAL A 47 4.81 -1.39 -15.38
CA VAL A 47 5.68 -2.47 -14.91
C VAL A 47 7.13 -2.10 -15.15
N TRP A 48 7.95 -2.20 -14.10
CA TRP A 48 9.41 -2.05 -14.18
C TRP A 48 10.11 -3.31 -13.72
N ARG A 49 11.24 -3.58 -14.33
CA ARG A 49 12.18 -4.60 -13.87
C ARG A 49 13.35 -3.90 -13.20
N LEU A 50 13.63 -4.28 -11.95
CA LEU A 50 14.73 -3.77 -11.15
C LEU A 50 15.77 -4.89 -11.01
N GLY A 51 16.66 -5.00 -11.99
CA GLY A 51 17.55 -6.14 -12.13
C GLY A 51 16.83 -7.41 -12.62
N GLU A 52 17.40 -8.56 -12.31
CA GLU A 52 16.88 -9.85 -12.81
C GLU A 52 15.75 -10.43 -11.96
N HIS A 53 15.73 -10.10 -10.67
CA HIS A 53 14.89 -10.78 -9.67
C HIS A 53 13.70 -9.97 -9.17
N ILE A 54 13.66 -8.67 -9.44
CA ILE A 54 12.61 -7.79 -8.91
C ILE A 54 11.79 -7.20 -10.04
N ARG A 55 10.49 -7.38 -9.95
CA ARG A 55 9.51 -6.71 -10.79
C ARG A 55 8.61 -5.85 -9.91
N LEU A 56 8.51 -4.58 -10.22
CA LEU A 56 7.58 -3.64 -9.63
C LEU A 56 6.45 -3.36 -10.61
N GLN A 57 5.23 -3.52 -10.17
CA GLN A 57 4.02 -3.16 -10.91
C GLN A 57 3.26 -2.12 -10.10
N ALA A 58 2.89 -1.03 -10.73
CA ALA A 58 2.05 0.00 -10.17
C ALA A 58 0.67 -0.05 -10.83
N PHE A 59 -0.38 0.01 -10.03
CA PHE A 59 -1.77 0.03 -10.48
C PHE A 59 -2.37 1.36 -10.06
N ARG A 60 -2.98 2.06 -10.99
CA ARG A 60 -3.80 3.21 -10.65
C ARG A 60 -5.07 2.73 -9.98
N THR A 61 -5.37 3.26 -8.83
CA THR A 61 -6.57 2.95 -8.04
C THR A 61 -7.23 4.23 -7.55
N GLN A 62 -8.40 4.11 -6.96
CA GLN A 62 -9.10 5.22 -6.35
C GLN A 62 -8.67 5.38 -4.90
N HIS A 63 -8.39 6.60 -4.47
CA HIS A 63 -8.16 6.92 -3.06
C HIS A 63 -9.44 6.73 -2.26
N LEU A 64 -9.32 6.26 -1.02
CA LEU A 64 -10.43 6.11 -0.09
C LEU A 64 -10.96 7.47 0.35
N GLY A 65 -12.29 7.63 0.34
CA GLY A 65 -12.97 8.88 0.72
C GLY A 65 -13.30 9.76 -0.49
N GLN A 66 -14.56 10.21 -0.58
CA GLN A 66 -15.03 11.00 -1.72
C GLN A 66 -14.27 12.31 -1.89
N GLU A 67 -13.84 12.91 -0.78
CA GLU A 67 -13.06 14.14 -0.75
C GLU A 67 -11.67 14.01 -1.38
N PHE A 68 -11.21 12.78 -1.60
CA PHE A 68 -9.90 12.48 -2.18
C PHE A 68 -9.97 11.86 -3.58
N TYR A 69 -11.12 11.84 -4.24
CA TYR A 69 -11.28 11.20 -5.55
C TYR A 69 -10.41 11.82 -6.64
N GLU A 70 -10.10 13.11 -6.52
CA GLU A 70 -9.19 13.81 -7.44
C GLU A 70 -7.71 13.55 -7.14
N VAL A 71 -7.39 12.90 -6.00
CA VAL A 71 -6.01 12.64 -5.61
C VAL A 71 -5.49 11.41 -6.36
N PRO A 72 -4.43 11.53 -7.18
CA PRO A 72 -3.82 10.38 -7.83
C PRO A 72 -3.36 9.35 -6.82
N HIS A 73 -3.84 8.14 -6.99
CA HIS A 73 -3.55 7.04 -6.08
C HIS A 73 -3.02 5.82 -6.81
N VAL A 74 -2.06 5.14 -6.22
CA VAL A 74 -1.39 3.99 -6.81
C VAL A 74 -1.15 2.90 -5.77
N CYS A 75 -1.52 1.67 -6.12
CA CYS A 75 -1.08 0.46 -5.42
C CYS A 75 0.18 -0.10 -6.06
N TYR A 76 0.99 -0.78 -5.29
CA TYR A 76 2.20 -1.42 -5.78
C TYR A 76 2.18 -2.92 -5.53
N ARG A 77 2.52 -3.70 -6.57
CA ARG A 77 2.82 -5.12 -6.45
C ARG A 77 4.30 -5.33 -6.75
N ILE A 78 4.99 -5.98 -5.83
CA ILE A 78 6.41 -6.27 -5.96
C ILE A 78 6.56 -7.79 -6.05
N SER A 79 7.13 -8.26 -7.15
CA SER A 79 7.52 -9.66 -7.31
C SER A 79 9.03 -9.77 -7.07
N PHE A 80 9.45 -10.73 -6.26
CA PHE A 80 10.86 -11.06 -6.04
C PHE A 80 11.01 -12.57 -5.81
N ASP A 81 11.85 -13.20 -6.59
CA ASP A 81 12.13 -14.64 -6.52
C ASP A 81 10.86 -15.53 -6.47
N GLY A 82 9.88 -15.20 -7.29
CA GLY A 82 8.60 -15.93 -7.39
C GLY A 82 7.60 -15.65 -6.27
N ARG A 83 7.90 -14.76 -5.33
CA ARG A 83 6.98 -14.29 -4.29
C ARG A 83 6.40 -12.95 -4.70
N GLU A 84 5.14 -12.72 -4.37
CA GLU A 84 4.48 -11.45 -4.65
C GLU A 84 3.98 -10.78 -3.36
N VAL A 85 4.21 -9.48 -3.26
CA VAL A 85 3.77 -8.63 -2.15
C VAL A 85 2.99 -7.45 -2.70
N LEU A 86 1.85 -7.14 -2.10
CA LEU A 86 0.99 -6.03 -2.49
C LEU A 86 1.00 -4.94 -1.41
N PHE A 87 1.13 -3.69 -1.84
CA PHE A 87 0.93 -2.50 -1.01
C PHE A 87 -0.27 -1.72 -1.55
N THR A 88 -1.34 -1.64 -0.76
CA THR A 88 -2.58 -0.97 -1.19
C THR A 88 -2.58 0.53 -0.94
N ALA A 89 -1.69 1.05 -0.09
CA ALA A 89 -1.75 2.42 0.41
C ALA A 89 -3.18 2.76 0.93
N ASP A 90 -3.70 3.91 0.61
CA ASP A 90 -5.04 4.35 1.02
C ASP A 90 -6.10 4.11 -0.07
N THR A 91 -5.97 2.98 -0.78
CA THR A 91 -6.95 2.61 -1.81
C THR A 91 -8.33 2.37 -1.21
N ASP A 92 -9.34 2.64 -2.00
CA ASP A 92 -10.70 2.23 -1.71
C ASP A 92 -10.87 0.70 -1.81
N TYR A 93 -12.07 0.23 -1.52
CA TYR A 93 -12.44 -1.19 -1.57
C TYR A 93 -13.62 -1.42 -2.52
N LEU A 94 -13.72 -0.61 -3.58
CA LEU A 94 -14.71 -0.80 -4.62
C LEU A 94 -14.39 -2.04 -5.46
N HIS A 95 -15.39 -2.54 -6.13
CA HIS A 95 -15.28 -3.78 -6.92
C HIS A 95 -14.21 -3.67 -8.00
N GLU A 96 -14.13 -2.53 -8.67
CA GLU A 96 -13.17 -2.27 -9.74
C GLU A 96 -11.73 -2.30 -9.23
N THR A 97 -11.47 -1.68 -8.07
CA THR A 97 -10.15 -1.73 -7.42
C THR A 97 -9.79 -3.16 -7.02
N LEU A 98 -10.72 -3.87 -6.41
CA LEU A 98 -10.50 -5.26 -6.00
C LEU A 98 -10.23 -6.17 -7.20
N ALA A 99 -10.91 -5.97 -8.32
CA ALA A 99 -10.66 -6.72 -9.55
C ALA A 99 -9.24 -6.51 -10.11
N GLN A 100 -8.69 -5.31 -9.97
CA GLN A 100 -7.32 -5.01 -10.42
C GLN A 100 -6.24 -5.65 -9.54
N ILE A 101 -6.48 -5.74 -8.23
CA ILE A 101 -5.50 -6.26 -7.27
C ILE A 101 -5.64 -7.75 -6.97
N SER A 102 -6.79 -8.35 -7.36
CA SER A 102 -7.08 -9.77 -7.15
C SER A 102 -6.37 -10.68 -8.17
N GLY A 103 -6.50 -11.99 -7.98
CA GLY A 103 -6.13 -12.99 -8.99
C GLY A 103 -4.72 -13.57 -8.90
N THR A 104 -3.92 -13.19 -7.89
CA THR A 104 -2.62 -13.80 -7.62
C THR A 104 -2.49 -14.18 -6.15
N ALA A 105 -1.96 -15.38 -5.86
CA ALA A 105 -1.61 -15.76 -4.50
C ALA A 105 -0.43 -14.89 -4.03
N LEU A 106 -0.67 -14.07 -3.01
CA LEU A 106 0.31 -13.15 -2.45
C LEU A 106 1.03 -13.78 -1.25
N GLU A 107 2.33 -13.56 -1.13
CA GLU A 107 3.03 -13.86 0.12
C GLU A 107 2.53 -12.92 1.24
N ALA A 108 2.37 -11.63 0.94
CA ALA A 108 1.81 -10.67 1.88
C ALA A 108 1.03 -9.56 1.16
N ALA A 109 0.00 -9.05 1.83
CA ALA A 109 -0.70 -7.82 1.45
C ALA A 109 -0.60 -6.80 2.58
N PHE A 110 -0.07 -5.63 2.28
CA PHE A 110 0.00 -4.49 3.18
C PHE A 110 -1.22 -3.60 2.92
N VAL A 111 -2.09 -3.50 3.91
CA VAL A 111 -3.39 -2.83 3.81
C VAL A 111 -3.57 -1.80 4.92
N ASN A 112 -4.29 -0.72 4.64
CA ASN A 112 -4.64 0.25 5.67
C ASN A 112 -5.76 -0.28 6.59
N PRO A 113 -5.99 0.32 7.78
CA PRO A 113 -6.98 -0.17 8.74
C PRO A 113 -8.43 -0.19 8.21
N LEU A 114 -8.81 0.77 7.37
CA LEU A 114 -10.17 0.85 6.82
C LEU A 114 -10.40 -0.22 5.76
N PHE A 115 -9.42 -0.43 4.88
CA PHE A 115 -9.45 -1.53 3.93
C PHE A 115 -9.50 -2.88 4.65
N PHE A 116 -8.70 -3.06 5.71
CA PHE A 116 -8.72 -4.25 6.54
C PHE A 116 -10.10 -4.52 7.15
N GLN A 117 -10.77 -3.49 7.68
CA GLN A 117 -12.14 -3.62 8.18
C GLN A 117 -13.12 -4.03 7.09
N ALA A 118 -13.03 -3.40 5.92
CA ALA A 118 -13.91 -3.71 4.80
C ALA A 118 -13.74 -5.15 4.28
N LEU A 119 -12.54 -5.69 4.34
CA LEU A 119 -12.29 -7.10 4.01
C LEU A 119 -13.14 -8.03 4.87
N PHE A 120 -13.25 -7.77 6.18
CA PHE A 120 -14.12 -8.57 7.07
C PHE A 120 -15.60 -8.34 6.80
N ASP A 121 -16.02 -7.07 6.74
CA ASP A 121 -17.42 -6.71 6.62
C ASP A 121 -18.04 -7.20 5.30
N LYS A 122 -17.27 -7.22 4.24
CA LYS A 122 -17.71 -7.66 2.91
C LYS A 122 -17.36 -9.11 2.59
N ARG A 123 -16.76 -9.85 3.53
CA ARG A 123 -16.25 -11.22 3.33
C ARG A 123 -15.32 -11.34 2.10
N LEU A 124 -14.56 -10.28 1.82
CA LEU A 124 -13.73 -10.17 0.64
C LEU A 124 -12.45 -11.02 0.70
N PHE A 125 -12.13 -11.63 1.85
CA PHE A 125 -10.98 -12.53 1.98
C PHE A 125 -11.09 -13.78 1.11
N HIS A 126 -12.30 -14.22 0.79
CA HIS A 126 -12.51 -15.39 -0.06
C HIS A 126 -12.80 -14.93 -1.48
N GLY A 127 -11.76 -14.87 -2.30
CA GLY A 127 -11.86 -14.62 -3.73
C GLY A 127 -11.39 -13.26 -4.23
N ALA A 128 -11.32 -12.22 -3.38
CA ALA A 128 -10.83 -10.92 -3.82
C ALA A 128 -9.35 -10.67 -3.46
N LEU A 129 -8.90 -11.17 -2.31
CA LEU A 129 -7.51 -11.01 -1.88
C LEU A 129 -7.01 -12.32 -1.24
N GLU A 130 -6.23 -13.09 -1.99
CA GLU A 130 -5.56 -14.29 -1.49
C GLU A 130 -4.15 -13.95 -1.04
N ALA A 131 -3.95 -13.77 0.26
CA ALA A 131 -2.63 -13.48 0.82
C ALA A 131 -2.34 -14.41 2.01
N LYS A 132 -1.09 -14.91 2.07
CA LYS A 132 -0.63 -15.71 3.19
C LYS A 132 -0.53 -14.90 4.48
N TYR A 133 -0.13 -13.64 4.37
CA TYR A 133 -0.07 -12.68 5.47
C TYR A 133 -0.82 -11.39 5.10
N ILE A 134 -1.61 -10.88 6.04
CA ILE A 134 -2.21 -9.55 5.95
C ILE A 134 -1.46 -8.64 6.93
N CYS A 135 -0.69 -7.70 6.40
CA CYS A 135 0.04 -6.72 7.19
C CYS A 135 -0.78 -5.44 7.28
N VAL A 136 -1.35 -5.13 8.44
CA VAL A 136 -2.09 -3.89 8.62
C VAL A 136 -1.11 -2.79 9.01
N TYR A 137 -0.91 -1.83 8.11
CA TYR A 137 -0.02 -0.70 8.30
C TYR A 137 -0.79 0.63 8.26
N HIS A 138 -0.12 1.76 8.36
CA HIS A 138 -0.77 3.08 8.46
C HIS A 138 -1.70 3.18 9.68
N ILE A 139 -1.40 2.39 10.73
CA ILE A 139 -2.07 2.49 12.02
C ILE A 139 -1.54 3.74 12.73
N PRO A 140 -2.38 4.70 13.11
CA PRO A 140 -1.92 5.94 13.73
C PRO A 140 -1.16 5.67 15.05
N PHE A 141 -0.25 6.55 15.43
CA PHE A 141 0.34 6.53 16.78
C PHE A 141 -0.75 6.77 17.82
N ARG A 142 -0.48 6.38 19.08
CA ARG A 142 -1.49 6.46 20.13
C ARG A 142 -1.99 7.89 20.36
N GLU A 143 -1.08 8.85 20.29
CA GLU A 143 -1.34 10.28 20.45
C GLU A 143 -2.17 10.89 19.32
N ASP A 144 -2.13 10.28 18.13
CA ASP A 144 -2.78 10.76 16.92
C ASP A 144 -4.04 9.94 16.56
N ASP A 145 -4.34 8.87 17.30
CA ASP A 145 -5.44 7.92 16.98
C ASP A 145 -6.82 8.45 17.37
N ARG A 146 -7.21 9.58 16.78
CA ARG A 146 -8.52 10.23 17.02
C ARG A 146 -9.70 9.37 16.58
N MET A 147 -9.49 8.49 15.61
CA MET A 147 -10.53 7.61 15.06
C MET A 147 -10.57 6.23 15.73
N HIS A 148 -9.78 6.01 16.77
CA HIS A 148 -9.68 4.71 17.47
C HIS A 148 -9.36 3.53 16.55
N MET A 149 -8.54 3.76 15.53
CA MET A 149 -8.17 2.75 14.54
C MET A 149 -7.42 1.58 15.15
N ARG A 150 -6.53 1.84 16.13
CA ARG A 150 -5.80 0.80 16.88
C ARG A 150 -6.75 -0.18 17.55
N GLU A 151 -7.75 0.35 18.24
CA GLU A 151 -8.77 -0.45 18.91
C GLU A 151 -9.64 -1.20 17.90
N SER A 152 -10.01 -0.57 16.81
CA SER A 152 -10.79 -1.19 15.75
C SER A 152 -10.06 -2.37 15.11
N VAL A 153 -8.78 -2.23 14.78
CA VAL A 153 -7.94 -3.33 14.29
C VAL A 153 -7.88 -4.45 15.32
N ARG A 154 -7.63 -4.12 16.60
CA ARG A 154 -7.57 -5.12 17.68
C ARG A 154 -8.85 -5.93 17.81
N ARG A 155 -10.01 -5.28 17.77
CA ARG A 155 -11.31 -5.97 17.82
C ARG A 155 -11.50 -6.93 16.66
N ARG A 156 -11.08 -6.54 15.46
CA ARG A 156 -11.19 -7.40 14.28
C ARG A 156 -10.29 -8.63 14.38
N LEU A 157 -9.11 -8.50 14.97
CA LEU A 157 -8.20 -9.64 15.19
C LEU A 157 -8.78 -10.72 16.12
N THR A 158 -9.69 -10.31 17.01
CA THR A 158 -10.37 -11.23 17.95
C THR A 158 -11.79 -11.63 17.50
N ALA A 159 -12.22 -11.13 16.35
CA ALA A 159 -13.55 -11.45 15.81
C ALA A 159 -13.60 -12.88 15.25
N PRO A 160 -14.78 -13.55 15.29
CA PRO A 160 -14.97 -14.84 14.65
C PRO A 160 -14.62 -14.77 13.15
N GLY A 161 -13.87 -15.76 12.65
CA GLY A 161 -13.39 -15.82 11.27
C GLY A 161 -12.02 -15.19 11.04
N ALA A 162 -11.44 -14.51 12.05
CA ALA A 162 -10.07 -13.99 11.96
C ALA A 162 -9.01 -15.07 12.24
N GLU A 163 -9.36 -16.15 12.90
CA GLU A 163 -8.46 -17.23 13.33
C GLU A 163 -7.76 -17.95 12.19
N HIS A 164 -8.33 -17.90 10.99
CA HIS A 164 -7.72 -18.49 9.78
C HIS A 164 -6.77 -17.54 9.03
N LEU A 165 -6.73 -16.28 9.46
CA LEU A 165 -5.93 -15.24 8.82
C LEU A 165 -4.66 -14.99 9.61
N ARG A 166 -3.54 -14.96 8.91
CA ARG A 166 -2.26 -14.54 9.49
C ARG A 166 -2.14 -13.03 9.40
N VAL A 167 -2.75 -12.33 10.37
CA VAL A 167 -2.75 -10.87 10.40
C VAL A 167 -1.62 -10.36 11.30
N LEU A 168 -0.86 -9.42 10.76
CA LEU A 168 0.30 -8.78 11.39
C LEU A 168 0.07 -7.27 11.48
N PRO A 169 -0.41 -6.73 12.62
CA PRO A 169 -0.55 -5.29 12.78
C PRO A 169 0.83 -4.63 12.96
N LEU A 170 1.12 -3.64 12.13
CA LEU A 170 2.32 -2.83 12.21
C LEU A 170 1.99 -1.53 12.97
N SER A 171 1.99 -1.61 14.29
CA SER A 171 1.52 -0.54 15.17
C SER A 171 2.62 0.20 15.90
N GLU A 172 3.87 -0.23 15.79
CA GLU A 172 5.00 0.35 16.49
C GLU A 172 6.09 0.81 15.52
N PRO A 173 6.79 1.91 15.83
CA PRO A 173 7.90 2.38 15.02
C PRO A 173 8.99 1.30 14.87
N TYR A 174 9.56 1.20 13.67
CA TYR A 174 10.65 0.26 13.37
C TYR A 174 10.32 -1.22 13.60
N GLN A 175 9.04 -1.57 13.73
CA GLN A 175 8.59 -2.95 13.86
C GLN A 175 9.08 -3.77 12.66
N GLN A 176 9.73 -4.91 12.94
CA GLN A 176 10.18 -5.84 11.91
C GLN A 176 9.27 -7.06 11.91
N ILE A 177 8.92 -7.51 10.72
CA ILE A 177 8.21 -8.77 10.50
C ILE A 177 9.07 -9.71 9.67
N LYS A 178 8.98 -10.98 9.97
CA LYS A 178 9.61 -12.03 9.19
C LYS A 178 8.50 -12.80 8.45
N LEU A 179 8.47 -12.67 7.13
CA LEU A 179 7.52 -13.33 6.22
C LEU A 179 8.03 -14.72 5.83
#